data_914b31eacec0603d6a8318655972c032
#
_entry.id   914b31eacec0603d6a8318655972c032
#
_cell.length_a   1.000
_cell.length_b   1.000
_cell.length_c   1.000
_cell.angle_alpha   90.00
_cell.angle_beta   90.00
_cell.angle_gamma   90.00
#
_symmetry.space_group_name_H-M   'P 1'
#
loop_
_entity.id
_entity.type
_entity.pdbx_description
1 polymer ?
#
loop_
_entity_poly.entity_id
_entity_poly.type
_entity_poly.pdbx_seq_one_letter_code
_entity_poly.pdbx_strand_id
1 'polypeptide(L)'
;MKIIHMSDLHLSADGALVWEEDCRRKFLTAIKQIKMMRDVDAIIVSGDISNDGSLNSYYFADRVFSEMNIPTYWCVGNHDNLSVMFTTFKPKFCHLSDQALLGGWRFYFVNSVAKDNDDPNSNRSKGIVTMNVRNELDGLLSKNPEPSIVVLHHPSLEIGGWQDNKILKDRETFREMLCRHKNVKLVLSGHVHTFFVKRDKNILYSTASGIGFAFSTKLPKYEIKQGQEGFSCISLNKKDIFIENILLEVK
;
A
#
# COMPACT_ATOMS: atom_id res chain seq x y z
N MET A 1 16.62 8.13 -6.11
CA MET A 1 15.67 7.13 -6.57
C MET A 1 14.27 7.73 -6.51
N LYS A 2 13.47 7.50 -7.53
CA LYS A 2 12.07 7.95 -7.61
C LYS A 2 11.15 6.73 -7.67
N ILE A 3 10.21 6.64 -6.75
CA ILE A 3 9.22 5.56 -6.74
C ILE A 3 7.81 6.12 -6.83
N ILE A 4 6.92 5.33 -7.41
CA ILE A 4 5.47 5.57 -7.33
C ILE A 4 4.89 4.69 -6.24
N HIS A 5 4.11 5.28 -5.35
CA HIS A 5 3.33 4.55 -4.36
C HIS A 5 1.85 4.70 -4.67
N MET A 6 1.18 3.59 -4.87
CA MET A 6 -0.26 3.48 -5.10
C MET A 6 -0.86 2.40 -4.22
N SER A 7 -2.18 2.42 -4.05
CA SER A 7 -2.91 1.47 -3.23
C SER A 7 -4.37 1.40 -3.67
N ASP A 8 -5.07 0.38 -3.18
CA ASP A 8 -6.53 0.31 -3.24
C ASP A 8 -7.05 0.43 -4.68
N LEU A 9 -6.54 -0.45 -5.56
CA LEU A 9 -6.93 -0.50 -6.96
C LEU A 9 -8.36 -1.03 -7.12
N HIS A 10 -8.78 -1.94 -6.21
CA HIS A 10 -10.09 -2.57 -6.17
C HIS A 10 -10.58 -3.09 -7.53
N LEU A 11 -9.70 -3.80 -8.24
CA LEU A 11 -10.05 -4.37 -9.54
C LEU A 11 -10.99 -5.58 -9.37
N SER A 12 -12.01 -5.68 -10.21
CA SER A 12 -12.89 -6.85 -10.32
C SER A 12 -12.58 -7.65 -11.58
N ALA A 13 -12.89 -8.98 -11.56
CA ALA A 13 -12.57 -9.90 -12.64
C ALA A 13 -13.11 -9.47 -14.00
N ASP A 14 -14.34 -9.00 -14.02
CA ASP A 14 -15.10 -8.61 -15.20
C ASP A 14 -15.13 -7.10 -15.46
N GLY A 15 -14.50 -6.31 -14.59
CA GLY A 15 -14.53 -4.85 -14.63
C GLY A 15 -15.83 -4.24 -14.09
N ALA A 16 -16.59 -4.99 -13.29
CA ALA A 16 -17.77 -4.47 -12.61
C ALA A 16 -17.42 -3.25 -11.74
N LEU A 17 -18.37 -2.33 -11.62
CA LEU A 17 -18.24 -1.18 -10.76
C LEU A 17 -18.14 -1.59 -9.30
N VAL A 18 -17.31 -0.89 -8.54
CA VAL A 18 -17.18 -1.04 -7.10
C VAL A 18 -17.64 0.25 -6.45
N TRP A 19 -18.69 0.21 -5.65
CA TRP A 19 -19.30 1.40 -5.08
C TRP A 19 -19.68 2.46 -6.14
N GLU A 20 -20.23 1.98 -7.28
CA GLU A 20 -20.58 2.81 -8.45
C GLU A 20 -19.37 3.43 -9.18
N GLU A 21 -18.15 3.08 -8.80
CA GLU A 21 -16.91 3.60 -9.37
C GLU A 21 -16.27 2.61 -10.38
N ASP A 22 -15.83 3.14 -11.52
CA ASP A 22 -15.07 2.38 -12.51
C ASP A 22 -13.58 2.35 -12.12
N CYS A 23 -13.25 1.44 -11.19
CA CYS A 23 -11.90 1.25 -10.68
C CYS A 23 -10.91 0.86 -11.79
N ARG A 24 -11.36 0.10 -12.78
CA ARG A 24 -10.51 -0.30 -13.92
C ARG A 24 -10.11 0.91 -14.76
N ARG A 25 -11.05 1.78 -15.12
CA ARG A 25 -10.77 3.01 -15.86
C ARG A 25 -9.82 3.93 -15.07
N LYS A 26 -10.06 4.10 -13.77
CA LYS A 26 -9.21 4.92 -12.91
C LYS A 26 -7.79 4.37 -12.82
N PHE A 27 -7.64 3.06 -12.66
CA PHE A 27 -6.34 2.40 -12.69
C PHE A 27 -5.61 2.65 -14.03
N LEU A 28 -6.28 2.45 -15.16
CA LEU A 28 -5.69 2.73 -16.48
C LEU A 28 -5.31 4.21 -16.66
N THR A 29 -6.09 5.12 -16.07
CA THR A 29 -5.75 6.57 -16.05
C THR A 29 -4.48 6.82 -15.25
N ALA A 30 -4.34 6.22 -14.06
CA ALA A 30 -3.11 6.30 -13.27
C ALA A 30 -1.89 5.80 -14.06
N ILE A 31 -2.01 4.63 -14.69
CA ILE A 31 -0.95 4.06 -15.54
C ILE A 31 -0.57 5.00 -16.67
N LYS A 32 -1.56 5.62 -17.35
CA LYS A 32 -1.30 6.59 -18.42
C LYS A 32 -0.54 7.82 -17.89
N GLN A 33 -0.91 8.36 -16.74
CA GLN A 33 -0.19 9.49 -16.14
C GLN A 33 1.23 9.10 -15.73
N ILE A 34 1.44 7.92 -15.15
CA ILE A 34 2.76 7.42 -14.74
C ILE A 34 3.65 7.20 -15.97
N LYS A 35 3.13 6.70 -17.09
CA LYS A 35 3.87 6.54 -18.36
C LYS A 35 4.44 7.87 -18.90
N MET A 36 3.86 9.01 -18.55
CA MET A 36 4.38 10.34 -18.92
C MET A 36 5.47 10.85 -17.96
N MET A 37 5.64 10.21 -16.82
CA MET A 37 6.67 10.58 -15.85
C MET A 37 8.03 10.01 -16.27
N ARG A 38 9.10 10.77 -16.02
CA ARG A 38 10.47 10.35 -16.30
C ARG A 38 11.14 9.81 -15.06
N ASP A 39 12.08 8.88 -15.27
CA ASP A 39 13.00 8.39 -14.24
C ASP A 39 12.29 7.77 -13.04
N VAL A 40 11.24 6.97 -13.29
CA VAL A 40 10.57 6.17 -12.26
C VAL A 40 11.33 4.84 -12.15
N ASP A 41 11.90 4.60 -10.96
CA ASP A 41 12.75 3.43 -10.69
C ASP A 41 11.93 2.20 -10.26
N ALA A 42 10.80 2.39 -9.59
CA ALA A 42 9.92 1.30 -9.15
C ALA A 42 8.50 1.79 -8.85
N ILE A 43 7.54 0.86 -8.87
CA ILE A 43 6.17 1.06 -8.41
C ILE A 43 5.92 0.16 -7.20
N ILE A 44 5.36 0.74 -6.14
CA ILE A 44 4.98 0.05 -4.92
C ILE A 44 3.46 0.11 -4.78
N VAL A 45 2.82 -1.06 -4.66
CA VAL A 45 1.37 -1.16 -4.44
C VAL A 45 1.12 -1.71 -3.04
N SER A 46 0.55 -0.91 -2.16
CA SER A 46 0.37 -1.25 -0.75
C SER A 46 -0.97 -1.95 -0.44
N GLY A 47 -1.40 -2.84 -1.33
CA GLY A 47 -2.52 -3.75 -1.11
C GLY A 47 -3.83 -3.34 -1.79
N ASP A 48 -4.83 -4.20 -1.62
CA ASP A 48 -6.15 -4.13 -2.25
C ASP A 48 -6.07 -3.95 -3.78
N ILE A 49 -5.26 -4.85 -4.39
CA ILE A 49 -5.15 -4.96 -5.84
C ILE A 49 -6.48 -5.42 -6.44
N SER A 50 -7.09 -6.41 -5.80
CA SER A 50 -8.39 -6.95 -6.18
C SER A 50 -9.47 -6.55 -5.19
N ASN A 51 -10.69 -6.31 -5.69
CA ASN A 51 -11.88 -6.13 -4.85
C ASN A 51 -12.55 -7.47 -4.51
N ASP A 52 -12.54 -8.41 -5.44
CA ASP A 52 -13.22 -9.71 -5.37
C ASP A 52 -12.30 -10.90 -5.06
N GLY A 53 -10.98 -10.65 -4.93
CA GLY A 53 -9.97 -11.66 -4.70
C GLY A 53 -9.79 -12.64 -5.86
N SER A 54 -10.27 -12.31 -7.05
CA SER A 54 -10.26 -13.18 -8.21
C SER A 54 -8.89 -13.26 -8.90
N LEU A 55 -8.58 -14.41 -9.45
CA LEU A 55 -7.36 -14.63 -10.22
C LEU A 55 -7.28 -13.72 -11.46
N ASN A 56 -8.42 -13.45 -12.09
CA ASN A 56 -8.48 -12.61 -13.28
C ASN A 56 -8.15 -11.14 -13.00
N SER A 57 -8.56 -10.61 -11.85
CA SER A 57 -8.19 -9.23 -11.45
C SER A 57 -6.68 -9.08 -11.27
N TYR A 58 -6.01 -10.08 -10.66
CA TYR A 58 -4.56 -10.08 -10.51
C TYR A 58 -3.82 -10.18 -11.85
N TYR A 59 -4.25 -11.09 -12.74
CA TYR A 59 -3.65 -11.17 -14.08
C TYR A 59 -3.89 -9.93 -14.92
N PHE A 60 -5.04 -9.27 -14.76
CA PHE A 60 -5.28 -7.99 -15.42
C PHE A 60 -4.27 -6.94 -14.94
N ALA A 61 -4.09 -6.79 -13.63
CA ALA A 61 -3.13 -5.84 -13.06
C ALA A 61 -1.69 -6.16 -13.50
N ASP A 62 -1.24 -7.41 -13.39
CA ASP A 62 0.11 -7.85 -13.77
C ASP A 62 0.41 -7.53 -15.25
N ARG A 63 -0.55 -7.80 -16.14
CA ARG A 63 -0.43 -7.46 -17.58
C ARG A 63 -0.29 -5.95 -17.79
N VAL A 64 -1.13 -5.14 -17.13
CA VAL A 64 -1.07 -3.68 -17.29
C VAL A 64 0.24 -3.12 -16.77
N PHE A 65 0.74 -3.59 -15.62
CA PHE A 65 2.05 -3.19 -15.11
C PHE A 65 3.20 -3.64 -16.03
N SER A 66 3.10 -4.81 -16.66
CA SER A 66 4.13 -5.28 -17.59
C SER A 66 4.37 -4.34 -18.77
N GLU A 67 3.33 -3.61 -19.21
CA GLU A 67 3.45 -2.61 -20.28
C GLU A 67 4.25 -1.36 -19.89
N MET A 68 4.49 -1.17 -18.59
CA MET A 68 5.27 -0.05 -18.07
C MET A 68 6.77 -0.29 -18.13
N ASN A 69 7.19 -1.55 -18.09
CA ASN A 69 8.58 -1.97 -17.95
C ASN A 69 9.29 -1.32 -16.74
N ILE A 70 8.52 -1.07 -15.66
CA ILE A 70 9.01 -0.52 -14.39
C ILE A 70 8.79 -1.59 -13.32
N PRO A 71 9.83 -2.05 -12.61
CA PRO A 71 9.70 -3.05 -11.54
C PRO A 71 8.57 -2.69 -10.57
N THR A 72 7.62 -3.61 -10.37
CA THR A 72 6.43 -3.37 -9.56
C THR A 72 6.32 -4.39 -8.45
N TYR A 73 6.20 -3.92 -7.21
CA TYR A 73 6.15 -4.73 -6.00
C TYR A 73 4.79 -4.57 -5.31
N TRP A 74 4.19 -5.69 -4.93
CA TRP A 74 2.88 -5.73 -4.31
C TRP A 74 2.95 -6.19 -2.86
N CYS A 75 2.25 -5.47 -2.00
CA CYS A 75 1.85 -5.91 -0.67
C CYS A 75 0.40 -6.40 -0.74
N VAL A 76 -0.02 -7.24 0.19
CA VAL A 76 -1.40 -7.73 0.26
C VAL A 76 -2.29 -6.76 1.03
N GLY A 77 -3.55 -6.63 0.62
CA GLY A 77 -4.59 -5.89 1.33
C GLY A 77 -5.73 -6.78 1.81
N ASN A 78 -6.69 -6.21 2.52
CA ASN A 78 -7.76 -6.99 3.15
C ASN A 78 -8.84 -7.47 2.16
N HIS A 79 -8.96 -6.88 0.99
CA HIS A 79 -9.80 -7.38 -0.10
C HIS A 79 -9.09 -8.47 -0.92
N ASP A 80 -7.76 -8.53 -0.88
CA ASP A 80 -7.01 -9.54 -1.60
C ASP A 80 -7.23 -10.95 -1.03
N ASN A 81 -7.24 -11.95 -1.89
CA ASN A 81 -7.30 -13.35 -1.51
C ASN A 81 -5.87 -13.92 -1.39
N LEU A 82 -5.37 -14.04 -0.15
CA LEU A 82 -4.01 -14.51 0.10
C LEU A 82 -3.74 -15.89 -0.50
N SER A 83 -4.72 -16.82 -0.39
CA SER A 83 -4.57 -18.15 -0.96
C SER A 83 -4.38 -18.08 -2.48
N VAL A 84 -5.24 -17.31 -3.18
CA VAL A 84 -5.10 -17.13 -4.64
C VAL A 84 -3.78 -16.46 -4.99
N MET A 85 -3.41 -15.38 -4.29
CA MET A 85 -2.17 -14.64 -4.58
C MET A 85 -0.90 -15.48 -4.40
N PHE A 86 -0.82 -16.28 -3.34
CA PHE A 86 0.42 -17.01 -3.02
C PHE A 86 0.47 -18.44 -3.55
N THR A 87 -0.67 -19.07 -3.86
CA THR A 87 -0.68 -20.45 -4.34
C THR A 87 -1.02 -20.60 -5.81
N THR A 88 -1.96 -19.82 -6.32
CA THR A 88 -2.54 -19.98 -7.66
C THR A 88 -2.02 -18.95 -8.67
N PHE A 89 -1.97 -17.68 -8.27
CA PHE A 89 -1.47 -16.60 -9.10
C PHE A 89 0.03 -16.75 -9.33
N LYS A 90 0.43 -16.71 -10.60
CA LYS A 90 1.84 -16.75 -11.00
C LYS A 90 2.13 -15.48 -11.78
N PRO A 91 2.56 -14.40 -11.10
CA PRO A 91 2.87 -13.15 -11.77
C PRO A 91 3.99 -13.37 -12.80
N LYS A 92 3.86 -12.73 -13.93
CA LYS A 92 4.90 -12.72 -14.96
C LYS A 92 5.81 -11.52 -14.83
N PHE A 93 5.33 -10.45 -14.22
CA PHE A 93 6.02 -9.19 -14.13
C PHE A 93 6.09 -8.63 -12.69
N CYS A 94 4.97 -8.61 -11.98
CA CYS A 94 4.94 -8.05 -10.63
C CYS A 94 5.61 -8.97 -9.61
N HIS A 95 6.18 -8.37 -8.57
CA HIS A 95 6.88 -9.08 -7.51
C HIS A 95 6.01 -9.19 -6.25
N LEU A 96 5.81 -10.42 -5.77
CA LEU A 96 5.25 -10.74 -4.46
C LEU A 96 6.41 -11.20 -3.58
N SER A 97 7.14 -10.28 -3.01
CA SER A 97 8.36 -10.55 -2.22
C SER A 97 8.23 -9.91 -0.85
N ASP A 98 8.77 -10.56 0.18
CA ASP A 98 8.79 -10.00 1.53
C ASP A 98 9.80 -8.86 1.67
N GLN A 99 10.78 -8.78 0.77
CA GLN A 99 11.78 -7.71 0.77
C GLN A 99 12.37 -7.45 -0.63
N ALA A 100 12.88 -6.23 -0.83
CA ALA A 100 13.65 -5.83 -2.00
C ALA A 100 14.73 -4.83 -1.62
N LEU A 101 15.84 -4.80 -2.38
CA LEU A 101 16.89 -3.78 -2.27
C LEU A 101 16.94 -3.00 -3.58
N LEU A 102 16.54 -1.73 -3.53
CA LEU A 102 16.40 -0.87 -4.70
C LEU A 102 17.13 0.45 -4.44
N GLY A 103 18.07 0.83 -5.30
CA GLY A 103 18.78 2.11 -5.20
C GLY A 103 19.45 2.37 -3.84
N GLY A 104 19.84 1.32 -3.13
CA GLY A 104 20.42 1.40 -1.78
C GLY A 104 19.41 1.57 -0.65
N TRP A 105 18.11 1.46 -0.92
CA TRP A 105 17.03 1.42 0.04
C TRP A 105 16.46 0.01 0.16
N ARG A 106 16.26 -0.46 1.39
CA ARG A 106 15.65 -1.76 1.65
C ARG A 106 14.16 -1.59 1.90
N PHE A 107 13.37 -2.35 1.16
CA PHE A 107 11.92 -2.42 1.31
C PHE A 107 11.55 -3.72 2.03
N TYR A 108 10.64 -3.62 2.97
CA TYR A 108 10.01 -4.76 3.66
C TYR A 108 8.51 -4.71 3.42
N PHE A 109 7.96 -5.75 2.81
CA PHE A 109 6.53 -5.88 2.52
C PHE A 109 5.90 -6.74 3.61
N VAL A 110 5.13 -6.11 4.48
CA VAL A 110 4.62 -6.71 5.71
C VAL A 110 3.16 -7.08 5.55
N ASN A 111 2.83 -8.35 5.73
CA ASN A 111 1.44 -8.78 5.76
C ASN A 111 0.76 -8.31 7.06
N SER A 112 -0.16 -7.37 6.92
CA SER A 112 -1.00 -6.85 8.01
C SER A 112 -2.43 -7.37 7.97
N VAL A 113 -2.72 -8.38 7.13
CA VAL A 113 -4.08 -8.89 6.86
C VAL A 113 -4.41 -10.11 7.72
N ALA A 114 -3.88 -10.20 8.92
CA ALA A 114 -4.28 -11.23 9.85
C ALA A 114 -5.55 -10.82 10.63
N LYS A 115 -6.31 -11.83 11.08
CA LYS A 115 -7.35 -11.63 12.09
C LYS A 115 -6.73 -11.77 13.47
N ASP A 116 -7.26 -11.04 14.43
CA ASP A 116 -6.96 -11.28 15.83
C ASP A 116 -7.74 -12.51 16.30
N ASN A 117 -7.05 -13.59 16.59
CA ASN A 117 -7.68 -14.85 17.00
C ASN A 117 -8.29 -14.78 18.41
N ASP A 118 -7.86 -13.81 19.22
CA ASP A 118 -8.36 -13.59 20.57
C ASP A 118 -9.63 -12.73 20.61
N ASP A 119 -10.03 -12.18 19.45
CA ASP A 119 -11.24 -11.37 19.31
C ASP A 119 -12.23 -12.03 18.33
N PRO A 120 -13.34 -12.63 18.81
CA PRO A 120 -14.32 -13.27 17.94
C PRO A 120 -15.00 -12.33 16.95
N ASN A 121 -14.95 -11.01 17.20
CA ASN A 121 -15.47 -10.00 16.31
C ASN A 121 -14.39 -9.44 15.36
N SER A 122 -13.17 -9.95 15.41
CA SER A 122 -12.08 -9.51 14.53
C SER A 122 -12.44 -9.78 13.07
N ASN A 123 -12.15 -8.81 12.26
CA ASN A 123 -12.25 -8.94 10.82
C ASN A 123 -11.00 -8.34 10.14
N ARG A 124 -10.81 -8.66 8.86
CA ARG A 124 -9.62 -8.25 8.12
C ARG A 124 -9.51 -6.73 7.89
N SER A 125 -10.59 -5.96 8.11
CA SER A 125 -10.59 -4.51 7.92
C SER A 125 -9.88 -3.72 9.03
N LYS A 126 -9.51 -4.40 10.13
CA LYS A 126 -8.67 -3.85 11.21
C LYS A 126 -7.36 -4.61 11.30
N GLY A 127 -6.67 -4.90 10.35
CA GLY A 127 -5.47 -5.71 10.31
C GLY A 127 -4.66 -5.83 11.61
N ILE A 128 -3.80 -6.80 11.63
CA ILE A 128 -2.82 -7.02 12.71
C ILE A 128 -1.51 -7.52 12.11
N VAL A 129 -0.38 -7.05 12.60
CA VAL A 129 0.93 -7.66 12.33
C VAL A 129 1.20 -8.68 13.42
N THR A 130 1.05 -9.96 13.09
CA THR A 130 1.23 -11.02 14.08
C THR A 130 2.60 -10.96 14.76
N MET A 131 2.70 -11.50 15.96
CA MET A 131 3.95 -11.51 16.72
C MET A 131 5.10 -12.16 15.92
N ASN A 132 4.83 -13.23 15.18
CA ASN A 132 5.84 -13.90 14.36
C ASN A 132 6.37 -12.98 13.25
N VAL A 133 5.47 -12.34 12.49
CA VAL A 133 5.83 -11.38 11.43
C VAL A 133 6.58 -10.19 12.00
N ARG A 134 6.16 -9.68 13.15
CA ARG A 134 6.83 -8.56 13.84
C ARG A 134 8.24 -8.93 14.31
N ASN A 135 8.42 -10.12 14.90
CA ASN A 135 9.73 -10.60 15.36
C ASN A 135 10.68 -10.85 14.19
N GLU A 136 10.17 -11.38 13.07
CA GLU A 136 10.95 -11.56 11.85
C GLU A 136 11.43 -10.21 11.31
N LEU A 137 10.53 -9.24 11.17
CA LEU A 137 10.87 -7.88 10.72
C LEU A 137 11.88 -7.20 11.65
N ASP A 138 11.71 -7.32 12.98
CA ASP A 138 12.64 -6.77 13.98
C ASP A 138 14.06 -7.36 13.79
N GLY A 139 14.14 -8.67 13.58
CA GLY A 139 15.39 -9.36 13.27
C GLY A 139 16.04 -8.92 11.95
N LEU A 140 15.24 -8.73 10.89
CA LEU A 140 15.72 -8.26 9.59
C LEU A 140 16.20 -6.82 9.66
N LEU A 141 15.48 -5.93 10.34
CA LEU A 141 15.88 -4.53 10.54
C LEU A 141 17.17 -4.40 11.36
N SER A 142 17.38 -5.30 12.31
CA SER A 142 18.61 -5.33 13.12
C SER A 142 19.83 -5.76 12.32
N LYS A 143 19.67 -6.65 11.34
CA LYS A 143 20.77 -7.21 10.53
C LYS A 143 21.18 -6.33 9.36
N ASN A 144 20.26 -5.52 8.85
CA ASN A 144 20.44 -4.76 7.61
C ASN A 144 20.58 -3.26 7.93
N PRO A 145 21.73 -2.64 7.69
CA PRO A 145 21.98 -1.24 8.05
C PRO A 145 21.44 -0.22 7.05
N GLU A 146 21.00 -0.66 5.87
CA GLU A 146 20.53 0.22 4.82
C GLU A 146 19.28 1.02 5.26
N PRO A 147 19.10 2.25 4.77
CA PRO A 147 17.87 2.98 5.01
C PRO A 147 16.67 2.16 4.52
N SER A 148 15.66 2.04 5.37
CA SER A 148 14.59 1.08 5.17
C SER A 148 13.23 1.75 5.05
N ILE A 149 12.39 1.16 4.19
CA ILE A 149 11.00 1.50 3.96
C ILE A 149 10.16 0.27 4.32
N VAL A 150 9.20 0.44 5.19
CA VAL A 150 8.24 -0.61 5.55
C VAL A 150 6.94 -0.35 4.81
N VAL A 151 6.46 -1.34 4.08
CA VAL A 151 5.22 -1.28 3.29
C VAL A 151 4.23 -2.25 3.88
N LEU A 152 3.05 -1.77 4.25
CA LEU A 152 1.95 -2.61 4.74
C LEU A 152 0.62 -1.98 4.33
N HIS A 153 -0.44 -2.77 4.31
CA HIS A 153 -1.74 -2.23 3.87
C HIS A 153 -2.39 -1.33 4.93
N HIS A 154 -2.57 -1.83 6.16
CA HIS A 154 -3.23 -1.07 7.22
C HIS A 154 -2.29 -0.04 7.84
N PRO A 155 -2.68 1.24 7.94
CA PRO A 155 -1.87 2.25 8.60
C PRO A 155 -1.61 1.94 10.07
N SER A 156 -0.43 2.28 10.54
CA SER A 156 -0.05 2.18 11.96
C SER A 156 -0.10 3.52 12.70
N LEU A 157 -0.44 4.61 12.00
CA LEU A 157 -0.58 5.95 12.56
C LEU A 157 -1.96 6.50 12.21
N GLU A 158 -2.59 7.16 13.17
CA GLU A 158 -3.88 7.81 13.02
C GLU A 158 -3.81 9.00 12.05
N ILE A 159 -4.80 9.09 11.17
CA ILE A 159 -4.92 10.16 10.16
C ILE A 159 -5.88 11.27 10.57
N GLY A 160 -6.63 11.09 11.66
CA GLY A 160 -7.54 12.08 12.20
C GLY A 160 -8.96 12.04 11.62
N GLY A 161 -9.45 10.86 11.25
CA GLY A 161 -10.78 10.67 10.70
C GLY A 161 -11.49 9.42 11.21
N TRP A 162 -12.66 9.13 10.67
CA TRP A 162 -13.42 7.92 11.02
C TRP A 162 -12.65 6.62 10.67
N GLN A 163 -11.72 6.70 9.71
CA GLN A 163 -10.88 5.61 9.27
C GLN A 163 -9.93 5.13 10.38
N ASP A 164 -9.67 5.93 11.41
CA ASP A 164 -8.82 5.54 12.54
C ASP A 164 -9.36 4.31 13.29
N ASN A 165 -10.64 4.00 13.12
CA ASN A 165 -11.24 2.75 13.60
C ASN A 165 -10.89 1.53 12.74
N LYS A 166 -10.20 1.72 11.61
CA LYS A 166 -9.86 0.68 10.62
C LYS A 166 -8.35 0.46 10.44
N ILE A 167 -7.51 1.18 11.17
CA ILE A 167 -6.06 1.01 11.14
C ILE A 167 -5.62 -0.22 11.95
N LEU A 168 -4.33 -0.51 11.98
CA LEU A 168 -3.77 -1.64 12.74
C LEU A 168 -4.26 -1.66 14.19
N LYS A 169 -4.71 -2.82 14.66
CA LYS A 169 -5.12 -3.03 16.05
C LYS A 169 -3.92 -2.94 17.00
N ASP A 170 -2.78 -3.51 16.61
CA ASP A 170 -1.53 -3.54 17.37
C ASP A 170 -0.56 -2.40 17.01
N ARG A 171 -1.09 -1.27 16.48
CA ARG A 171 -0.31 -0.15 15.96
C ARG A 171 0.74 0.41 16.92
N GLU A 172 0.43 0.46 18.20
CA GLU A 172 1.35 1.02 19.21
C GLU A 172 2.60 0.16 19.35
N THR A 173 2.41 -1.14 19.60
CA THR A 173 3.51 -2.10 19.72
C THR A 173 4.33 -2.21 18.43
N PHE A 174 3.66 -2.16 17.27
CA PHE A 174 4.34 -2.16 15.97
C PHE A 174 5.19 -0.91 15.77
N ARG A 175 4.67 0.27 16.06
CA ARG A 175 5.41 1.54 15.97
C ARG A 175 6.56 1.62 16.97
N GLU A 176 6.37 1.14 18.20
CA GLU A 176 7.44 1.06 19.19
C GLU A 176 8.60 0.19 18.70
N MET A 177 8.30 -0.95 18.09
CA MET A 177 9.31 -1.82 17.47
C MET A 177 10.06 -1.06 16.36
N LEU A 178 9.35 -0.44 15.42
CA LEU A 178 9.98 0.31 14.32
C LEU A 178 10.87 1.45 14.82
N CYS A 179 10.45 2.16 15.86
CA CYS A 179 11.19 3.29 16.41
C CYS A 179 12.54 2.91 17.05
N ARG A 180 12.77 1.64 17.40
CA ARG A 180 14.07 1.15 17.88
C ARG A 180 15.13 1.11 16.77
N HIS A 181 14.69 1.06 15.50
CA HIS A 181 15.55 0.92 14.34
C HIS A 181 15.79 2.27 13.65
N LYS A 182 17.01 2.81 13.80
CA LYS A 182 17.38 4.10 13.18
C LYS A 182 17.43 4.08 11.65
N ASN A 183 17.52 2.89 11.05
CA ASN A 183 17.49 2.68 9.61
C ASN A 183 16.07 2.78 9.02
N VAL A 184 15.00 2.59 9.78
CA VAL A 184 13.63 2.82 9.31
C VAL A 184 13.39 4.32 9.11
N LYS A 185 13.06 4.71 7.88
CA LYS A 185 12.88 6.12 7.48
C LYS A 185 11.46 6.43 7.04
N LEU A 186 10.77 5.46 6.45
CA LEU A 186 9.46 5.65 5.84
C LEU A 186 8.60 4.41 6.08
N VAL A 187 7.32 4.65 6.36
CA VAL A 187 6.26 3.63 6.36
C VAL A 187 5.22 4.03 5.33
N LEU A 188 4.92 3.13 4.40
CA LEU A 188 3.92 3.31 3.33
C LEU A 188 2.71 2.42 3.61
N SER A 189 1.52 2.99 3.48
CA SER A 189 0.26 2.27 3.70
C SER A 189 -0.83 2.70 2.73
N GLY A 190 -1.88 1.87 2.60
CA GLY A 190 -3.12 2.14 1.88
C GLY A 190 -4.33 2.15 2.81
N HIS A 191 -5.40 1.45 2.42
CA HIS A 191 -6.57 1.07 3.20
C HIS A 191 -7.54 2.22 3.56
N VAL A 192 -7.02 3.36 3.91
CA VAL A 192 -7.83 4.52 4.34
C VAL A 192 -8.32 5.38 3.18
N HIS A 193 -7.85 5.09 1.97
CA HIS A 193 -8.22 5.79 0.73
C HIS A 193 -8.10 7.31 0.83
N THR A 194 -7.12 7.77 1.60
CA THR A 194 -6.89 9.19 1.86
C THR A 194 -5.40 9.45 1.91
N PHE A 195 -4.93 10.43 1.16
CA PHE A 195 -3.53 10.85 1.24
C PHE A 195 -3.27 11.55 2.56
N PHE A 196 -2.23 11.12 3.24
CA PHE A 196 -1.79 11.67 4.51
C PHE A 196 -0.29 11.49 4.67
N VAL A 197 0.40 12.48 5.20
CA VAL A 197 1.82 12.41 5.53
C VAL A 197 2.05 13.02 6.90
N LYS A 198 2.71 12.30 7.77
CA LYS A 198 3.09 12.79 9.11
C LYS A 198 4.40 12.18 9.56
N ARG A 199 5.23 12.98 10.18
CA ARG A 199 6.41 12.51 10.89
C ARG A 199 6.05 12.20 12.34
N ASP A 200 6.40 11.00 12.77
CA ASP A 200 6.38 10.63 14.18
C ASP A 200 7.78 10.15 14.57
N LYS A 201 8.37 10.81 15.56
CA LYS A 201 9.78 10.63 15.93
C LYS A 201 10.69 10.77 14.69
N ASN A 202 11.46 9.73 14.38
CA ASN A 202 12.41 9.71 13.25
C ASN A 202 11.85 9.07 11.98
N ILE A 203 10.59 8.64 11.97
CA ILE A 203 9.96 7.92 10.86
C ILE A 203 8.90 8.81 10.19
N LEU A 204 8.91 8.82 8.87
CA LEU A 204 7.85 9.43 8.07
C LEU A 204 6.80 8.36 7.77
N TYR A 205 5.52 8.67 7.98
CA TYR A 205 4.39 7.80 7.67
C TYR A 205 3.61 8.44 6.53
N SER A 206 3.26 7.64 5.51
CA SER A 206 2.45 8.10 4.39
C SER A 206 1.40 7.07 4.02
N THR A 207 0.17 7.54 3.82
CA THR A 207 -0.90 6.75 3.20
C THR A 207 -1.14 7.23 1.78
N ALA A 208 -1.46 6.32 0.86
CA ALA A 208 -1.86 6.68 -0.49
C ALA A 208 -3.36 7.05 -0.54
N SER A 209 -3.72 7.94 -1.46
CA SER A 209 -5.09 8.00 -1.95
C SER A 209 -5.46 6.67 -2.61
N GLY A 210 -6.71 6.21 -2.50
CA GLY A 210 -7.14 5.05 -3.27
C GLY A 210 -7.14 5.36 -4.77
N ILE A 211 -6.70 4.40 -5.58
CA ILE A 211 -6.81 4.50 -7.04
C ILE A 211 -8.26 4.28 -7.49
N GLY A 212 -8.93 3.27 -6.92
CA GLY A 212 -10.31 2.95 -7.25
C GLY A 212 -11.29 4.04 -6.83
N PHE A 213 -11.16 4.49 -5.61
CA PHE A 213 -11.94 5.59 -5.02
C PHE A 213 -11.24 6.16 -3.79
N ALA A 214 -11.54 7.39 -3.45
CA ALA A 214 -11.04 8.08 -2.26
C ALA A 214 -12.18 8.35 -1.27
N PHE A 215 -11.88 8.40 0.03
CA PHE A 215 -12.86 8.70 1.06
C PHE A 215 -12.69 10.09 1.67
N SER A 216 -13.81 10.68 2.06
CA SER A 216 -13.82 11.80 2.98
C SER A 216 -13.38 11.35 4.38
N THR A 217 -12.54 12.13 5.06
CA THR A 217 -12.18 11.88 6.47
C THR A 217 -13.27 12.34 7.44
N LYS A 218 -14.26 13.09 6.94
CA LYS A 218 -15.39 13.60 7.71
C LYS A 218 -16.55 12.61 7.77
N LEU A 219 -17.49 12.83 8.64
CA LEU A 219 -18.76 12.14 8.65
C LEU A 219 -19.72 12.74 7.61
N PRO A 220 -20.64 11.92 7.04
CA PRO A 220 -20.81 10.50 7.29
C PRO A 220 -19.68 9.65 6.72
N LYS A 221 -19.36 8.53 7.40
CA LYS A 221 -18.35 7.55 6.96
C LYS A 221 -18.75 6.92 5.62
N TYR A 222 -17.73 6.46 4.89
CA TYR A 222 -17.86 5.86 3.54
C TYR A 222 -18.40 6.82 2.48
N GLU A 223 -18.29 8.11 2.69
CA GLU A 223 -18.55 9.08 1.64
C GLU A 223 -17.37 9.10 0.66
N ILE A 224 -17.63 8.75 -0.61
CA ILE A 224 -16.65 8.86 -1.67
C ILE A 224 -16.41 10.33 -1.99
N LYS A 225 -15.14 10.71 -2.04
CA LYS A 225 -14.71 12.06 -2.35
C LYS A 225 -14.15 12.11 -3.77
N GLN A 226 -14.99 12.45 -4.71
CA GLN A 226 -14.63 12.52 -6.12
C GLN A 226 -13.44 13.46 -6.39
N GLY A 227 -12.57 13.07 -7.29
CA GLY A 227 -11.40 13.85 -7.69
C GLY A 227 -10.29 13.92 -6.64
N GLN A 228 -10.30 13.02 -5.65
CA GLN A 228 -9.22 12.85 -4.67
C GLN A 228 -8.47 11.53 -4.84
N GLU A 229 -8.86 10.74 -5.81
CA GLU A 229 -8.13 9.52 -6.21
C GLU A 229 -6.77 9.91 -6.76
N GLY A 230 -5.77 9.08 -6.46
CA GLY A 230 -4.42 9.40 -6.88
C GLY A 230 -3.36 8.44 -6.39
N PHE A 231 -2.13 8.80 -6.67
CA PHE A 231 -0.94 8.08 -6.24
C PHE A 231 0.12 9.08 -5.75
N SER A 232 1.12 8.58 -5.02
CA SER A 232 2.23 9.42 -4.56
C SER A 232 3.47 9.20 -5.42
N CYS A 233 4.13 10.30 -5.80
CA CYS A 233 5.49 10.30 -6.33
C CYS A 233 6.46 10.57 -5.18
N ILE A 234 7.38 9.63 -4.92
CA ILE A 234 8.29 9.70 -3.78
C ILE A 234 9.73 9.77 -4.30
N SER A 235 10.40 10.87 -3.98
CA SER A 235 11.83 11.05 -4.26
C SER A 235 12.65 10.71 -3.02
N LEU A 236 13.49 9.70 -3.13
CA LEU A 236 14.35 9.19 -2.08
C LEU A 236 15.81 9.59 -2.35
N ASN A 237 16.38 10.36 -1.48
CA ASN A 237 17.83 10.64 -1.47
C ASN A 237 18.43 10.32 -0.09
N LYS A 238 19.75 10.39 0.04
CA LYS A 238 20.43 9.98 1.29
C LYS A 238 20.03 10.80 2.52
N LYS A 239 19.51 12.03 2.34
CA LYS A 239 19.21 12.95 3.43
C LYS A 239 17.71 13.18 3.60
N ASP A 240 16.96 13.23 2.50
CA ASP A 240 15.58 13.70 2.46
C ASP A 240 14.67 12.76 1.70
N ILE A 241 13.42 12.74 2.13
CA ILE A 241 12.30 12.03 1.46
C ILE A 241 11.27 13.10 1.12
N PHE A 242 10.97 13.24 -0.18
CA PHE A 242 9.91 14.11 -0.68
C PHE A 242 8.76 13.26 -1.19
N ILE A 243 7.55 13.58 -0.75
CA ILE A 243 6.32 12.89 -1.15
C ILE A 243 5.37 13.91 -1.74
N GLU A 244 4.99 13.70 -2.98
CA GLU A 244 4.01 14.49 -3.70
C GLU A 244 2.79 13.64 -4.01
N ASN A 245 1.58 14.13 -3.67
CA ASN A 245 0.34 13.47 -4.07
C ASN A 245 -0.10 13.96 -5.45
N ILE A 246 -0.32 13.02 -6.37
CA ILE A 246 -0.74 13.29 -7.75
C ILE A 246 -2.15 12.75 -7.92
N LEU A 247 -3.09 13.66 -8.15
CA LEU A 247 -4.49 13.31 -8.37
C LEU A 247 -4.71 12.78 -9.79
N LEU A 248 -5.69 11.88 -9.93
CA LEU A 248 -6.06 11.36 -11.24
C LEU A 248 -6.80 12.41 -12.07
N GLU A 249 -6.38 12.58 -13.32
CA GLU A 249 -7.07 13.38 -14.31
C GLU A 249 -8.17 12.53 -14.99
N VAL A 250 -9.20 12.20 -14.25
CA VAL A 250 -10.35 11.45 -14.78
C VAL A 250 -11.24 12.41 -15.54
N LYS A 251 -11.21 12.29 -16.86
CA LYS A 251 -12.10 13.01 -17.80
C LYS A 251 -13.36 12.21 -18.07
#